data_9fc559b4c86122936798b0f23d095e15
#
_entry.id   9fc559b4c86122936798b0f23d095e15
#
_cell.length_a   1.000
_cell.length_b   1.000
_cell.length_c   1.000
_cell.angle_alpha   90.00
_cell.angle_beta   90.00
_cell.angle_gamma   90.00
#
_symmetry.space_group_name_H-M   'P 1'
#
loop_
_entity.id
_entity.type
_entity.pdbx_description
1 polymer ?
#
loop_
_entity_poly.entity_id
_entity_poly.type
_entity_poly.pdbx_seq_one_letter_code
_entity_poly.pdbx_strand_id
1 'polypeptide(L)'
;MKPKTIKIIFWVATLMIVLFEGVMPALTSQSELAKEGIRHLGYPEYFGMMLTVFKVLGAIALLFNKVPGRIKEWAYAGFAFDFISAFVSIWVVDGFMLMTLLPLFALAILAVSYVFYHKKNNLV
;
A
#
# COMPACT_ATOMS: atom_id res chain seq x y z
N MET A 1 -0.05 6.34 25.72
CA MET A 1 -0.70 5.17 25.11
C MET A 1 0.03 3.90 25.54
N LYS A 2 -0.71 2.88 25.89
CA LYS A 2 -0.12 1.63 26.38
C LYS A 2 0.65 0.93 25.26
N PRO A 3 1.79 0.27 25.56
CA PRO A 3 2.55 -0.46 24.56
C PRO A 3 1.73 -1.50 23.79
N LYS A 4 0.83 -2.19 24.47
CA LYS A 4 -0.05 -3.18 23.84
C LYS A 4 -0.95 -2.52 22.79
N THR A 5 -1.51 -1.35 23.10
CA THR A 5 -2.37 -0.61 22.17
C THR A 5 -1.59 -0.16 20.93
N ILE A 6 -0.37 0.32 21.12
CA ILE A 6 0.49 0.73 20.02
C ILE A 6 0.72 -0.44 19.06
N LYS A 7 1.06 -1.61 19.60
CA LYS A 7 1.30 -2.80 18.78
C LYS A 7 0.05 -3.26 18.05
N ILE A 8 -1.11 -3.21 18.69
CA ILE A 8 -2.38 -3.59 18.07
C ILE A 8 -2.70 -2.67 16.90
N ILE A 9 -2.61 -1.36 17.10
CA ILE A 9 -2.89 -0.38 16.03
C ILE A 9 -1.93 -0.57 14.87
N PHE A 10 -0.64 -0.73 15.16
CA PHE A 10 0.36 -0.97 14.13
C PHE A 10 -0.01 -2.21 13.30
N TRP A 11 -0.30 -3.33 13.96
CA TRP A 11 -0.55 -4.59 13.24
C TRP A 11 -1.87 -4.57 12.49
N VAL A 12 -2.91 -3.94 13.03
CA VAL A 12 -4.18 -3.80 12.30
C VAL A 12 -3.96 -3.01 11.02
N ALA A 13 -3.32 -1.84 11.10
CA ALA A 13 -3.07 -1.00 9.93
C ALA A 13 -2.16 -1.71 8.92
N THR A 14 -1.07 -2.33 9.40
CA THR A 14 -0.11 -3.01 8.55
C THR A 14 -0.74 -4.22 7.84
N LEU A 15 -1.52 -5.02 8.55
CA LEU A 15 -2.17 -6.17 7.95
C LEU A 15 -3.23 -5.77 6.92
N MET A 16 -3.90 -4.64 7.12
CA MET A 16 -4.80 -4.11 6.09
C MET A 16 -4.05 -3.78 4.81
N ILE A 17 -2.91 -3.11 4.92
CA ILE A 17 -2.08 -2.80 3.75
C ILE A 17 -1.56 -4.09 3.10
N VAL A 18 -1.04 -5.03 3.87
CA VAL A 18 -0.52 -6.30 3.34
C VAL A 18 -1.62 -7.07 2.62
N LEU A 19 -2.81 -7.14 3.20
CA LEU A 19 -3.92 -7.88 2.60
C LEU A 19 -4.40 -7.21 1.31
N PHE A 20 -4.70 -5.91 1.35
CA PHE A 20 -5.32 -5.23 0.21
C PHE A 20 -4.32 -4.86 -0.88
N GLU A 21 -3.06 -4.62 -0.53
CA GLU A 21 -2.05 -4.16 -1.49
C GLU A 21 -1.00 -5.21 -1.82
N GLY A 22 -0.97 -6.32 -1.08
CA GLY A 22 -0.04 -7.42 -1.33
C GLY A 22 -0.76 -8.67 -1.81
N VAL A 23 -1.62 -9.23 -0.95
CA VAL A 23 -2.29 -10.51 -1.23
C VAL A 23 -3.32 -10.38 -2.36
N MET A 24 -4.18 -9.36 -2.29
CA MET A 24 -5.23 -9.17 -3.29
C MET A 24 -4.67 -8.95 -4.69
N PRO A 25 -3.71 -8.03 -4.91
CA PRO A 25 -3.10 -7.88 -6.23
C PRO A 25 -2.38 -9.14 -6.70
N ALA A 26 -1.71 -9.86 -5.80
CA ALA A 26 -1.02 -11.10 -6.17
C ALA A 26 -1.99 -12.12 -6.75
N LEU A 27 -3.22 -12.18 -6.21
CA LEU A 27 -4.24 -13.13 -6.67
C LEU A 27 -5.02 -12.63 -7.89
N THR A 28 -5.15 -11.31 -8.10
CA THR A 28 -6.08 -10.75 -9.08
C THR A 28 -5.43 -9.95 -10.19
N SER A 29 -4.12 -9.65 -10.13
CA SER A 29 -3.49 -8.74 -11.09
C SER A 29 -3.54 -9.22 -12.53
N GLN A 30 -3.69 -10.53 -12.77
CA GLN A 30 -3.77 -11.10 -14.11
C GLN A 30 -5.21 -11.28 -14.59
N SER A 31 -6.21 -10.89 -13.78
CA SER A 31 -7.60 -10.93 -14.21
C SER A 31 -7.85 -9.89 -15.29
N GLU A 32 -8.84 -10.15 -16.16
CA GLU A 32 -9.21 -9.19 -17.21
C GLU A 32 -9.70 -7.87 -16.62
N LEU A 33 -10.39 -7.91 -15.49
CA LEU A 33 -10.86 -6.69 -14.84
C LEU A 33 -9.70 -5.82 -14.37
N ALA A 34 -8.66 -6.41 -13.76
CA ALA A 34 -7.49 -5.67 -13.29
C ALA A 34 -6.70 -5.11 -14.48
N LYS A 35 -6.50 -5.90 -15.54
CA LYS A 35 -5.81 -5.45 -16.75
C LYS A 35 -6.55 -4.29 -17.42
N GLU A 36 -7.87 -4.37 -17.48
CA GLU A 36 -8.69 -3.32 -18.04
C GLU A 36 -8.59 -2.02 -17.23
N GLY A 37 -8.53 -2.11 -15.90
CA GLY A 37 -8.32 -0.96 -15.04
C GLY A 37 -7.01 -0.24 -15.34
N ILE A 38 -5.93 -0.98 -15.55
CA ILE A 38 -4.63 -0.41 -15.89
C ILE A 38 -4.68 0.28 -17.25
N ARG A 39 -5.30 -0.38 -18.26
CA ARG A 39 -5.47 0.21 -19.60
C ARG A 39 -6.32 1.47 -19.56
N HIS A 40 -7.39 1.46 -18.77
CA HIS A 40 -8.30 2.60 -18.62
C HIS A 40 -7.56 3.85 -18.13
N LEU A 41 -6.62 3.68 -17.21
CA LEU A 41 -5.82 4.80 -16.69
C LEU A 41 -4.69 5.22 -17.62
N GLY A 42 -4.53 4.56 -18.76
CA GLY A 42 -3.55 4.95 -19.76
C GLY A 42 -2.18 4.30 -19.63
N TYR A 43 -2.07 3.29 -18.78
CA TYR A 43 -0.81 2.59 -18.57
C TYR A 43 -0.72 1.35 -19.46
N PRO A 44 0.51 0.96 -19.88
CA PRO A 44 0.69 -0.30 -20.61
C PRO A 44 0.39 -1.50 -19.71
N GLU A 45 0.04 -2.63 -20.32
CA GLU A 45 -0.39 -3.82 -19.58
C GLU A 45 0.69 -4.34 -18.63
N TYR A 46 1.97 -4.31 -19.05
CA TYR A 46 3.07 -4.80 -18.21
C TYR A 46 3.22 -3.99 -16.92
N PHE A 47 2.73 -2.76 -16.90
CA PHE A 47 2.81 -1.89 -15.73
C PHE A 47 2.06 -2.49 -14.52
N GLY A 48 0.92 -3.13 -14.77
CA GLY A 48 0.16 -3.79 -13.72
C GLY A 48 0.94 -4.93 -13.08
N MET A 49 1.62 -5.75 -13.89
CA MET A 49 2.47 -6.83 -13.36
C MET A 49 3.65 -6.27 -12.56
N MET A 50 4.29 -5.23 -13.08
CA MET A 50 5.43 -4.60 -12.41
C MET A 50 5.00 -4.03 -11.05
N LEU A 51 3.87 -3.33 -11.00
CA LEU A 51 3.33 -2.81 -9.75
C LEU A 51 3.03 -3.92 -8.76
N THR A 52 2.45 -5.02 -9.24
CA THR A 52 2.11 -6.15 -8.38
C THR A 52 3.36 -6.73 -7.73
N VAL A 53 4.43 -6.91 -8.51
CA VAL A 53 5.70 -7.42 -7.96
C VAL A 53 6.22 -6.47 -6.88
N PHE A 54 6.23 -5.16 -7.13
CA PHE A 54 6.70 -4.18 -6.15
C PHE A 54 5.82 -4.17 -4.89
N LYS A 55 4.50 -4.28 -5.06
CA LYS A 55 3.57 -4.32 -3.91
C LYS A 55 3.77 -5.57 -3.06
N VAL A 56 3.97 -6.72 -3.70
CA VAL A 56 4.23 -7.97 -2.97
C VAL A 56 5.53 -7.86 -2.18
N LEU A 57 6.59 -7.36 -2.82
CA LEU A 57 7.88 -7.17 -2.13
C LEU A 57 7.76 -6.19 -0.97
N GLY A 58 7.02 -5.09 -1.17
CA GLY A 58 6.78 -4.12 -0.12
C GLY A 58 5.97 -4.70 1.03
N ALA A 59 4.94 -5.48 0.72
CA ALA A 59 4.11 -6.13 1.73
C ALA A 59 4.95 -7.11 2.58
N ILE A 60 5.81 -7.88 1.94
CA ILE A 60 6.73 -8.78 2.65
C ILE A 60 7.65 -7.98 3.57
N ALA A 61 8.18 -6.85 3.09
CA ALA A 61 9.05 -6.00 3.89
C ALA A 61 8.34 -5.45 5.12
N LEU A 62 7.06 -5.07 5.01
CA LEU A 62 6.30 -4.57 6.14
C LEU A 62 5.89 -5.67 7.11
N LEU A 63 5.67 -6.88 6.61
CA LEU A 63 5.14 -7.98 7.41
C LEU A 63 6.18 -8.60 8.33
N PHE A 64 7.42 -8.74 7.88
CA PHE A 64 8.45 -9.44 8.64
C PHE A 64 9.29 -8.50 9.48
N ASN A 65 9.41 -8.80 10.78
CA ASN A 65 10.14 -7.97 11.74
C ASN A 65 11.65 -7.96 11.52
N LYS A 66 12.19 -9.01 10.87
CA LYS A 66 13.63 -9.14 10.66
C LYS A 66 14.16 -8.28 9.51
N VAL A 67 13.29 -7.69 8.72
CA VAL A 67 13.69 -6.82 7.62
C VAL A 67 14.34 -5.55 8.20
N PRO A 68 15.51 -5.12 7.66
CA PRO A 68 16.14 -3.89 8.14
C PRO A 68 15.23 -2.68 8.04
N GLY A 69 15.34 -1.76 9.00
CA GLY A 69 14.51 -0.56 9.04
C GLY A 69 14.61 0.30 7.79
N ARG A 70 15.80 0.36 7.17
CA ARG A 70 16.00 1.09 5.92
C ARG A 70 15.10 0.56 4.81
N ILE A 71 15.01 -0.77 4.69
CA ILE A 71 14.16 -1.40 3.67
C ILE A 71 12.69 -1.18 3.98
N LYS A 72 12.30 -1.21 5.26
CA LYS A 72 10.92 -0.88 5.65
C LYS A 72 10.56 0.56 5.30
N GLU A 73 11.48 1.51 5.52
CA GLU A 73 11.26 2.91 5.12
C GLU A 73 11.04 3.02 3.60
N TRP A 74 11.84 2.29 2.82
CA TRP A 74 11.66 2.27 1.36
C TRP A 74 10.31 1.68 0.98
N ALA A 75 9.86 0.64 1.66
CA ALA A 75 8.56 0.03 1.39
C ALA A 75 7.42 1.02 1.69
N TYR A 76 7.48 1.72 2.81
CA TYR A 76 6.49 2.75 3.13
C TYR A 76 6.49 3.87 2.09
N ALA A 77 7.67 4.34 1.68
CA ALA A 77 7.77 5.37 0.64
C ALA A 77 7.19 4.88 -0.68
N GLY A 78 7.49 3.64 -1.07
CA GLY A 78 6.97 3.04 -2.30
C GLY A 78 5.45 2.96 -2.31
N PHE A 79 4.84 2.50 -1.23
CA PHE A 79 3.38 2.48 -1.11
C PHE A 79 2.79 3.87 -1.13
N ALA A 80 3.44 4.85 -0.47
CA ALA A 80 2.96 6.23 -0.47
C ALA A 80 2.95 6.80 -1.90
N PHE A 81 4.02 6.60 -2.66
CA PHE A 81 4.07 7.04 -4.06
C PHE A 81 3.03 6.33 -4.91
N ASP A 82 2.83 5.03 -4.70
CA ASP A 82 1.80 4.27 -5.41
C ASP A 82 0.41 4.85 -5.17
N PHE A 83 0.06 5.13 -3.92
CA PHE A 83 -1.26 5.66 -3.57
C PHE A 83 -1.45 7.08 -4.10
N ILE A 84 -0.42 7.92 -4.04
CA ILE A 84 -0.46 9.28 -4.59
C ILE A 84 -0.62 9.21 -6.11
N SER A 85 0.12 8.32 -6.78
CA SER A 85 0.03 8.14 -8.23
C SER A 85 -1.34 7.64 -8.63
N ALA A 86 -1.92 6.72 -7.87
CA ALA A 86 -3.27 6.22 -8.13
C ALA A 86 -4.30 7.34 -8.00
N PHE A 87 -4.19 8.16 -6.96
CA PHE A 87 -5.06 9.30 -6.75
C PHE A 87 -5.01 10.27 -7.94
N VAL A 88 -3.80 10.65 -8.36
CA VAL A 88 -3.60 11.57 -9.48
C VAL A 88 -4.13 10.96 -10.78
N SER A 89 -3.83 9.70 -11.03
CA SER A 89 -4.26 9.02 -12.27
C SER A 89 -5.76 8.93 -12.38
N ILE A 90 -6.44 8.58 -11.30
CA ILE A 90 -7.90 8.49 -11.30
C ILE A 90 -8.52 9.88 -11.49
N TRP A 91 -7.97 10.89 -10.82
CA TRP A 91 -8.48 12.26 -10.97
C TRP A 91 -8.32 12.77 -12.40
N VAL A 92 -7.15 12.53 -13.01
CA VAL A 92 -6.87 13.00 -14.37
C VAL A 92 -7.76 12.31 -15.39
N VAL A 93 -7.99 11.01 -15.27
CA VAL A 93 -8.74 10.23 -16.26
C VAL A 93 -10.24 10.27 -16.00
N ASP A 94 -10.67 10.08 -14.76
CA ASP A 94 -12.09 9.92 -14.42
C ASP A 94 -12.68 11.13 -13.70
N GLY A 95 -11.87 12.09 -13.27
CA GLY A 95 -12.31 13.22 -12.49
C GLY A 95 -12.49 12.87 -11.01
N PHE A 96 -12.93 13.85 -10.22
CA PHE A 96 -13.12 13.67 -8.80
C PHE A 96 -14.44 12.94 -8.52
N MET A 97 -14.34 11.74 -8.00
CA MET A 97 -15.47 10.87 -7.69
C MET A 97 -15.14 10.02 -6.45
N LEU A 98 -16.06 9.17 -6.02
CA LEU A 98 -15.84 8.33 -4.84
C LEU A 98 -14.59 7.45 -5.00
N MET A 99 -14.39 6.88 -6.18
CA MET A 99 -13.21 6.03 -6.45
C MET A 99 -11.90 6.78 -6.29
N THR A 100 -11.89 8.10 -6.53
CA THR A 100 -10.70 8.93 -6.36
C THR A 100 -10.27 9.00 -4.89
N LEU A 101 -11.20 8.85 -3.97
CA LEU A 101 -10.91 8.92 -2.53
C LEU A 101 -10.30 7.63 -1.97
N LEU A 102 -10.45 6.50 -2.66
CA LEU A 102 -9.94 5.22 -2.16
C LEU A 102 -8.42 5.22 -1.96
N PRO A 103 -7.60 5.72 -2.90
CA PRO A 103 -6.14 5.81 -2.66
C PRO A 103 -5.79 6.71 -1.48
N LEU A 104 -6.55 7.77 -1.25
CA LEU A 104 -6.33 8.64 -0.09
C LEU A 104 -6.62 7.92 1.21
N PHE A 105 -7.68 7.10 1.23
CA PHE A 105 -8.01 6.29 2.39
C PHE A 105 -6.89 5.28 2.68
N ALA A 106 -6.39 4.62 1.63
CA ALA A 106 -5.26 3.71 1.75
C ALA A 106 -4.01 4.43 2.28
N LEU A 107 -3.75 5.65 1.80
CA LEU A 107 -2.64 6.46 2.26
C LEU A 107 -2.78 6.81 3.75
N ALA A 108 -3.99 7.09 4.21
CA ALA A 108 -4.24 7.36 5.63
C ALA A 108 -3.93 6.12 6.49
N ILE A 109 -4.34 4.93 6.04
CA ILE A 109 -4.04 3.68 6.75
C ILE A 109 -2.51 3.45 6.76
N LEU A 110 -1.86 3.70 5.64
CA LEU A 110 -0.40 3.58 5.56
C LEU A 110 0.29 4.54 6.54
N ALA A 111 -0.20 5.77 6.65
CA ALA A 111 0.34 6.76 7.58
C ALA A 111 0.20 6.28 9.03
N VAL A 112 -0.94 5.69 9.39
CA VAL A 112 -1.14 5.11 10.72
C VAL A 112 -0.13 4.00 10.97
N SER A 113 0.04 3.09 10.01
CA SER A 113 1.03 2.02 10.13
C SER A 113 2.44 2.58 10.34
N TYR A 114 2.82 3.59 9.56
CA TYR A 114 4.14 4.19 9.62
C TYR A 114 4.41 4.87 10.96
N VAL A 115 3.48 5.70 11.42
CA VAL A 115 3.61 6.40 12.70
C VAL A 115 3.72 5.40 13.84
N PHE A 116 2.89 4.36 13.83
CA PHE A 116 2.90 3.38 14.90
C PHE A 116 4.05 2.38 14.79
N TYR A 117 4.61 2.21 13.59
CA TYR A 117 5.87 1.50 13.41
C TYR A 117 6.99 2.17 14.22
N HIS A 118 7.12 3.49 14.09
CA HIS A 118 8.13 4.23 14.84
C HIS A 118 7.83 4.28 16.33
N LYS A 119 6.57 4.41 16.72
CA LYS A 119 6.18 4.36 18.13
C LYS A 119 6.52 3.00 18.76
N LYS A 120 6.26 1.91 18.02
CA LYS A 120 6.55 0.56 18.47
C LYS A 120 8.05 0.37 18.68
N ASN A 121 8.87 0.88 17.77
CA ASN A 121 10.33 0.75 17.85
C ASN A 121 10.91 1.55 19.01
N ASN A 122 10.25 2.60 19.44
CA ASN A 122 10.70 3.44 20.55
C ASN A 122 10.29 2.91 21.93
N LEU A 123 9.64 1.74 21.99
CA LEU A 123 9.23 1.12 23.24
C LEU A 123 10.34 0.34 23.94
N VAL A 124 11.49 0.18 23.30
CA VAL A 124 12.61 -0.60 23.84
C VAL A 124 13.32 0.14 24.94
#